data_31af72411602f7b3a6297f469952c3c9
#
_entry.id   31af72411602f7b3a6297f469952c3c9
#
_cell.length_a   1.000
_cell.length_b   1.000
_cell.length_c   1.000
_cell.angle_alpha   90.00
_cell.angle_beta   90.00
_cell.angle_gamma   90.00
#
_symmetry.space_group_name_H-M   'P 1'
#
loop_
_entity.id
_entity.type
_entity.pdbx_description
1 polymer ?
#
loop_
_entity_poly.entity_id
_entity_poly.type
_entity_poly.pdbx_seq_one_letter_code
_entity_poly.pdbx_strand_id
1 'polypeptide(L)'
;MKENFDIFLIVMALLAAVVYAALHFFEAGYGYLFDRRYGPPVPNRMGWMVMESPVFILMCVLWASSERMWQAGPLALFCLFQAHYLQRAFIFPLLIRGKGRMPLGIVVMGMVFNTLNALMQGGWIFYVSPADYYAGWFAQPYIYIGGALFVAGMAVNLHSDHIIRHLRRPGDTRHY
;
A
#
# COMPACT_ATOMS: atom_id res chain seq x y z
N MET A 1 -11.78 -21.86 -7.18
CA MET A 1 -11.37 -20.47 -6.91
C MET A 1 -10.67 -20.36 -5.56
N LYS A 2 -11.25 -20.86 -4.45
CA LYS A 2 -10.64 -20.78 -3.11
C LYS A 2 -9.26 -21.47 -3.04
N GLU A 3 -9.13 -22.69 -3.54
CA GLU A 3 -7.86 -23.44 -3.56
C GLU A 3 -6.71 -22.67 -4.24
N ASN A 4 -6.98 -22.10 -5.42
CA ASN A 4 -5.98 -21.30 -6.14
C ASN A 4 -5.61 -20.03 -5.36
N PHE A 5 -6.56 -19.46 -4.61
CA PHE A 5 -6.31 -18.30 -3.76
C PHE A 5 -5.48 -18.67 -2.53
N ASP A 6 -5.73 -19.83 -1.92
CA ASP A 6 -4.94 -20.33 -0.80
C ASP A 6 -3.50 -20.61 -1.23
N ILE A 7 -3.29 -21.20 -2.42
CA ILE A 7 -1.95 -21.35 -3.02
C ILE A 7 -1.29 -19.99 -3.25
N PHE A 8 -2.04 -19.02 -3.79
CA PHE A 8 -1.53 -17.66 -3.98
C PHE A 8 -1.08 -17.04 -2.65
N LEU A 9 -1.84 -17.18 -1.56
CA LEU A 9 -1.45 -16.68 -0.22
C LEU A 9 -0.19 -17.36 0.30
N ILE A 10 -0.03 -18.67 0.10
CA ILE A 10 1.18 -19.42 0.49
C ILE A 10 2.40 -18.87 -0.29
N VAL A 11 2.26 -18.68 -1.61
CA VAL A 11 3.32 -18.10 -2.44
C VAL A 11 3.68 -16.70 -1.98
N MET A 12 2.69 -15.87 -1.63
CA MET A 12 2.93 -14.52 -1.09
C MET A 12 3.66 -14.56 0.25
N ALA A 13 3.31 -15.48 1.15
CA ALA A 13 4.00 -15.64 2.44
C ALA A 13 5.46 -16.08 2.23
N LEU A 14 5.72 -17.04 1.33
CA LEU A 14 7.08 -17.45 0.98
C LEU A 14 7.88 -16.32 0.35
N LEU A 15 7.28 -15.58 -0.57
CA LEU A 15 7.91 -14.41 -1.19
C LEU A 15 8.27 -13.35 -0.12
N ALA A 16 7.36 -13.07 0.80
CA ALA A 16 7.62 -12.13 1.90
C ALA A 16 8.80 -12.58 2.78
N ALA A 17 8.89 -13.89 3.10
CA ALA A 17 10.00 -14.46 3.85
C ALA A 17 11.33 -14.32 3.09
N VAL A 18 11.32 -14.60 1.78
CA VAL A 18 12.51 -14.45 0.92
C VAL A 18 12.96 -12.99 0.84
N VAL A 19 12.03 -12.06 0.61
CA VAL A 19 12.33 -10.62 0.56
C VAL A 19 12.84 -10.13 1.91
N TYR A 20 12.23 -10.56 3.01
CA TYR A 20 12.70 -10.23 4.36
C TYR A 20 14.14 -10.70 4.59
N ALA A 21 14.45 -11.95 4.24
CA ALA A 21 15.81 -12.49 4.36
C ALA A 21 16.79 -11.73 3.45
N ALA A 22 16.41 -11.44 2.21
CA ALA A 22 17.24 -10.70 1.27
C ALA A 22 17.60 -9.29 1.75
N LEU A 23 16.68 -8.60 2.43
CA LEU A 23 16.91 -7.25 2.97
C LEU A 23 17.95 -7.19 4.10
N HIS A 24 18.37 -8.33 4.68
CA HIS A 24 19.51 -8.39 5.59
C HIS A 24 20.85 -8.30 4.86
N PHE A 25 20.89 -8.61 3.56
CA PHE A 25 22.08 -8.63 2.75
C PHE A 25 22.12 -7.52 1.70
N PHE A 26 20.98 -6.98 1.33
CA PHE A 26 20.84 -5.97 0.29
C PHE A 26 20.06 -4.76 0.82
N GLU A 27 20.68 -3.59 0.72
CA GLU A 27 20.02 -2.33 1.06
C GLU A 27 19.06 -1.89 -0.05
N ALA A 28 17.88 -1.42 0.31
CA ALA A 28 16.97 -0.81 -0.63
C ALA A 28 17.54 0.55 -1.09
N GLY A 29 17.96 0.59 -2.35
CA GLY A 29 18.74 1.71 -2.91
C GLY A 29 17.92 2.96 -3.24
N TYR A 30 17.09 3.48 -2.32
CA TYR A 30 16.30 4.70 -2.54
C TYR A 30 16.51 5.73 -1.41
N GLY A 31 16.06 6.97 -1.64
CA GLY A 31 16.22 8.05 -0.68
C GLY A 31 17.69 8.42 -0.47
N TYR A 32 18.15 8.43 0.78
CA TYR A 32 19.55 8.68 1.12
C TYR A 32 20.49 7.59 0.55
N LEU A 33 20.00 6.35 0.47
CA LEU A 33 20.72 5.18 -0.05
C LEU A 33 20.58 5.04 -1.57
N PHE A 34 20.26 6.10 -2.30
CA PHE A 34 20.05 6.05 -3.75
C PHE A 34 21.18 5.31 -4.46
N ASP A 35 20.84 4.24 -5.18
CA ASP A 35 21.82 3.42 -5.91
C ASP A 35 21.38 3.22 -7.38
N ARG A 36 22.22 3.62 -8.29
CA ARG A 36 22.01 3.47 -9.75
C ARG A 36 21.94 2.01 -10.22
N ARG A 37 22.40 1.05 -9.44
CA ARG A 37 22.24 -0.39 -9.75
C ARG A 37 20.78 -0.80 -9.91
N TYR A 38 19.87 -0.08 -9.27
CA TYR A 38 18.41 -0.30 -9.40
C TYR A 38 17.77 0.47 -10.57
N GLY A 39 18.56 0.98 -11.51
CA GLY A 39 18.10 1.61 -12.74
C GLY A 39 18.18 3.14 -12.79
N PRO A 40 17.68 3.74 -13.88
CA PRO A 40 17.74 5.18 -14.09
C PRO A 40 16.92 5.94 -13.04
N PRO A 41 17.33 7.17 -12.69
CA PRO A 41 16.65 7.99 -11.71
C PRO A 41 15.37 8.61 -12.27
N VAL A 42 14.24 8.46 -11.55
CA VAL A 42 12.98 9.13 -11.80
C VAL A 42 12.67 10.13 -10.69
N PRO A 43 11.91 11.22 -10.96
CA PRO A 43 11.53 12.17 -9.92
C PRO A 43 10.71 11.48 -8.81
N ASN A 44 11.02 11.74 -7.52
CA ASN A 44 10.36 11.09 -6.39
C ASN A 44 8.83 11.19 -6.44
N ARG A 45 8.29 12.38 -6.75
CA ARG A 45 6.83 12.57 -6.82
C ARG A 45 6.18 11.62 -7.81
N MET A 46 6.72 11.57 -9.04
CA MET A 46 6.21 10.67 -10.08
C MET A 46 6.43 9.20 -9.72
N GLY A 47 7.60 8.88 -9.20
CA GLY A 47 7.91 7.52 -8.74
C GLY A 47 6.91 7.01 -7.71
N TRP A 48 6.62 7.82 -6.68
CA TRP A 48 5.61 7.47 -5.67
C TRP A 48 4.21 7.33 -6.26
N MET A 49 3.77 8.27 -7.10
CA MET A 49 2.43 8.18 -7.73
C MET A 49 2.31 6.92 -8.59
N VAL A 50 3.29 6.65 -9.45
CA VAL A 50 3.29 5.47 -10.34
C VAL A 50 3.38 4.17 -9.55
N MET A 51 4.19 4.12 -8.49
CA MET A 51 4.39 2.95 -7.66
C MET A 51 3.12 2.57 -6.87
N GLU A 52 2.39 3.56 -6.37
CA GLU A 52 1.24 3.35 -5.48
C GLU A 52 -0.11 3.36 -6.23
N SER A 53 -0.20 3.94 -7.44
CA SER A 53 -1.48 4.00 -8.18
C SER A 53 -2.05 2.63 -8.58
N PRO A 54 -1.26 1.57 -8.88
CA PRO A 54 -1.82 0.28 -9.26
C PRO A 54 -2.74 -0.32 -8.19
N VAL A 55 -2.40 -0.20 -6.91
CA VAL A 55 -3.22 -0.75 -5.83
C VAL A 55 -4.57 -0.03 -5.71
N PHE A 56 -4.58 1.30 -5.86
CA PHE A 56 -5.80 2.10 -5.85
C PHE A 56 -6.71 1.75 -7.03
N ILE A 57 -6.15 1.75 -8.24
CA ILE A 57 -6.91 1.50 -9.47
C ILE A 57 -7.44 0.07 -9.50
N LEU A 58 -6.59 -0.92 -9.22
CA LEU A 58 -6.99 -2.32 -9.27
C LEU A 58 -8.05 -2.64 -8.22
N MET A 59 -7.96 -2.05 -7.02
CA MET A 59 -8.99 -2.20 -6.00
C MET A 59 -10.34 -1.63 -6.45
N CYS A 60 -10.36 -0.48 -7.15
CA CYS A 60 -11.57 0.05 -7.78
C CYS A 60 -12.14 -0.90 -8.83
N VAL A 61 -11.28 -1.49 -9.68
CA VAL A 61 -11.72 -2.44 -10.70
C VAL A 61 -12.32 -3.69 -10.06
N LEU A 62 -11.65 -4.27 -9.06
CA LEU A 62 -12.13 -5.46 -8.35
C LEU A 62 -13.47 -5.18 -7.64
N TRP A 63 -13.61 -4.02 -6.99
CA TRP A 63 -14.86 -3.60 -6.39
C TRP A 63 -15.98 -3.46 -7.42
N ALA A 64 -15.77 -2.68 -8.49
CA ALA A 64 -16.77 -2.38 -9.49
C ALA A 64 -17.22 -3.62 -10.29
N SER A 65 -16.36 -4.64 -10.41
CA SER A 65 -16.64 -5.90 -11.10
C SER A 65 -17.27 -6.97 -10.20
N SER A 66 -17.49 -6.67 -8.92
CA SER A 66 -18.00 -7.63 -7.94
C SER A 66 -19.50 -7.48 -7.73
N GLU A 67 -20.21 -8.61 -7.60
CA GLU A 67 -21.61 -8.64 -7.15
C GLU A 67 -21.78 -8.16 -5.70
N ARG A 68 -20.66 -8.04 -4.94
CA ARG A 68 -20.65 -7.59 -3.54
C ARG A 68 -20.37 -6.11 -3.37
N MET A 69 -20.28 -5.34 -4.45
CA MET A 69 -19.86 -3.93 -4.43
C MET A 69 -20.68 -3.05 -3.46
N TRP A 70 -21.97 -3.37 -3.26
CA TRP A 70 -22.87 -2.64 -2.36
C TRP A 70 -23.15 -3.34 -1.03
N GLN A 71 -22.54 -4.48 -0.75
CA GLN A 71 -22.66 -5.12 0.56
C GLN A 71 -21.91 -4.29 1.61
N ALA A 72 -22.53 -4.06 2.75
CA ALA A 72 -22.03 -3.13 3.78
C ALA A 72 -20.60 -3.45 4.28
N GLY A 73 -20.29 -4.73 4.53
CA GLY A 73 -18.95 -5.16 4.99
C GLY A 73 -17.85 -4.90 3.92
N PRO A 74 -17.98 -5.49 2.71
CA PRO A 74 -17.06 -5.23 1.60
C PRO A 74 -16.91 -3.75 1.26
N LEU A 75 -18.01 -2.98 1.25
CA LEU A 75 -17.98 -1.54 0.98
C LEU A 75 -17.22 -0.77 2.06
N ALA A 76 -17.42 -1.09 3.34
CA ALA A 76 -16.69 -0.45 4.43
C ALA A 76 -15.19 -0.69 4.32
N LEU A 77 -14.77 -1.94 4.05
CA LEU A 77 -13.36 -2.28 3.83
C LEU A 77 -12.79 -1.58 2.60
N PHE A 78 -13.54 -1.53 1.51
CA PHE A 78 -13.17 -0.77 0.31
C PHE A 78 -12.93 0.70 0.63
N CYS A 79 -13.86 1.37 1.33
CA CYS A 79 -13.73 2.78 1.69
C CYS A 79 -12.50 3.05 2.55
N LEU A 80 -12.23 2.21 3.56
CA LEU A 80 -11.04 2.33 4.41
C LEU A 80 -9.76 2.15 3.59
N PHE A 81 -9.72 1.14 2.74
CA PHE A 81 -8.58 0.85 1.87
C PHE A 81 -8.33 2.01 0.90
N GLN A 82 -9.37 2.51 0.24
CA GLN A 82 -9.25 3.62 -0.70
C GLN A 82 -8.90 4.95 -0.02
N ALA A 83 -9.39 5.22 1.19
CA ALA A 83 -8.99 6.39 1.95
C ALA A 83 -7.48 6.39 2.24
N HIS A 84 -6.92 5.23 2.64
CA HIS A 84 -5.48 5.08 2.84
C HIS A 84 -4.69 5.30 1.53
N TYR A 85 -5.08 4.60 0.45
CA TYR A 85 -4.32 4.68 -0.80
C TYR A 85 -4.55 5.97 -1.59
N LEU A 86 -5.69 6.64 -1.43
CA LEU A 86 -5.87 8.01 -1.94
C LEU A 86 -4.82 8.95 -1.34
N GLN A 87 -4.63 8.85 -0.03
CA GLN A 87 -3.61 9.62 0.66
C GLN A 87 -2.21 9.22 0.19
N ARG A 88 -1.91 7.93 0.12
CA ARG A 88 -0.57 7.41 -0.15
C ARG A 88 -0.14 7.59 -1.60
N ALA A 89 -1.05 7.29 -2.56
CA ALA A 89 -0.74 7.35 -3.99
C ALA A 89 -0.79 8.75 -4.58
N PHE A 90 -1.66 9.63 -4.07
CA PHE A 90 -1.89 10.92 -4.71
C PHE A 90 -1.59 12.11 -3.80
N ILE A 91 -2.10 12.14 -2.57
CA ILE A 91 -1.91 13.30 -1.68
C ILE A 91 -0.46 13.39 -1.18
N PHE A 92 0.08 12.30 -0.65
CA PHE A 92 1.44 12.28 -0.10
C PHE A 92 2.50 12.69 -1.14
N PRO A 93 2.52 12.14 -2.38
CA PRO A 93 3.52 12.53 -3.37
C PRO A 93 3.46 14.00 -3.75
N LEU A 94 2.26 14.60 -3.81
CA LEU A 94 2.09 16.03 -4.07
C LEU A 94 2.69 16.90 -2.96
N LEU A 95 2.70 16.39 -1.74
CA LEU A 95 3.24 17.08 -0.56
C LEU A 95 4.76 16.90 -0.39
N ILE A 96 5.40 15.98 -1.13
CA ILE A 96 6.87 15.79 -1.10
C ILE A 96 7.58 17.08 -1.50
N ARG A 97 8.49 17.53 -0.66
CA ARG A 97 9.32 18.72 -0.90
C ARG A 97 10.68 18.31 -1.48
N GLY A 98 11.25 19.18 -2.31
CA GLY A 98 12.58 18.97 -2.91
C GLY A 98 12.56 18.24 -4.26
N LYS A 99 13.77 18.06 -4.81
CA LYS A 99 14.01 17.46 -6.13
C LYS A 99 14.64 16.06 -6.03
N GLY A 100 14.28 15.31 -4.98
CA GLY A 100 14.77 13.95 -4.79
C GLY A 100 14.40 13.03 -5.95
N ARG A 101 15.20 12.00 -6.14
CA ARG A 101 15.00 10.98 -7.19
C ARG A 101 15.03 9.59 -6.57
N MET A 102 14.35 8.64 -7.20
CA MET A 102 14.40 7.22 -6.87
C MET A 102 14.72 6.40 -8.12
N PRO A 103 15.36 5.23 -7.98
CA PRO A 103 15.62 4.35 -9.09
C PRO A 103 14.33 3.76 -9.68
N LEU A 104 14.28 3.63 -11.00
CA LEU A 104 13.11 3.03 -11.69
C LEU A 104 12.82 1.60 -11.22
N GLY A 105 13.84 0.80 -10.92
CA GLY A 105 13.67 -0.57 -10.42
C GLY A 105 12.89 -0.62 -9.10
N ILE A 106 13.10 0.35 -8.20
CA ILE A 106 12.31 0.47 -6.96
C ILE A 106 10.84 0.78 -7.27
N VAL A 107 10.60 1.67 -8.25
CA VAL A 107 9.21 1.97 -8.70
C VAL A 107 8.53 0.72 -9.24
N VAL A 108 9.20 -0.04 -10.11
CA VAL A 108 8.67 -1.29 -10.69
C VAL A 108 8.41 -2.33 -9.61
N MET A 109 9.34 -2.52 -8.67
CA MET A 109 9.13 -3.43 -7.53
C MET A 109 7.91 -3.03 -6.70
N GLY A 110 7.75 -1.75 -6.41
CA GLY A 110 6.58 -1.25 -5.70
C GLY A 110 5.28 -1.43 -6.48
N MET A 111 5.28 -1.22 -7.80
CA MET A 111 4.11 -1.50 -8.64
C MET A 111 3.69 -2.97 -8.58
N VAL A 112 4.66 -3.90 -8.68
CA VAL A 112 4.40 -5.34 -8.57
C VAL A 112 3.83 -5.68 -7.20
N PHE A 113 4.47 -5.21 -6.13
CA PHE A 113 3.99 -5.41 -4.77
C PHE A 113 2.57 -4.87 -4.56
N ASN A 114 2.29 -3.65 -5.00
CA ASN A 114 0.99 -3.01 -4.87
C ASN A 114 -0.10 -3.72 -5.70
N THR A 115 0.24 -4.24 -6.87
CA THR A 115 -0.67 -5.08 -7.67
C THR A 115 -1.02 -6.37 -6.92
N LEU A 116 -0.02 -7.08 -6.40
CA LEU A 116 -0.23 -8.31 -5.63
C LEU A 116 -1.03 -8.04 -4.34
N ASN A 117 -0.76 -6.92 -3.67
CA ASN A 117 -1.52 -6.50 -2.49
C ASN A 117 -3.00 -6.26 -2.80
N ALA A 118 -3.32 -5.55 -3.88
CA ALA A 118 -4.71 -5.35 -4.31
C ALA A 118 -5.41 -6.68 -4.64
N LEU A 119 -4.73 -7.60 -5.34
CA LEU A 119 -5.27 -8.93 -5.65
C LEU A 119 -5.52 -9.75 -4.38
N MET A 120 -4.61 -9.69 -3.40
CA MET A 120 -4.74 -10.40 -2.13
C MET A 120 -5.92 -9.87 -1.31
N GLN A 121 -6.00 -8.56 -1.11
CA GLN A 121 -7.04 -7.93 -0.30
C GLN A 121 -8.39 -7.94 -1.03
N GLY A 122 -8.43 -7.42 -2.25
CA GLY A 122 -9.67 -7.33 -3.04
C GLY A 122 -10.18 -8.71 -3.48
N GLY A 123 -9.29 -9.65 -3.80
CA GLY A 123 -9.64 -11.04 -4.09
C GLY A 123 -10.39 -11.69 -2.94
N TRP A 124 -9.89 -11.56 -1.71
CA TRP A 124 -10.59 -12.05 -0.52
C TRP A 124 -11.91 -11.32 -0.30
N ILE A 125 -11.87 -9.99 -0.23
CA ILE A 125 -13.04 -9.17 0.13
C ILE A 125 -14.20 -9.40 -0.82
N PHE A 126 -13.95 -9.45 -2.12
CA PHE A 126 -15.00 -9.38 -3.12
C PHE A 126 -15.35 -10.73 -3.74
N TYR A 127 -14.43 -11.71 -3.74
CA TYR A 127 -14.63 -12.93 -4.56
C TYR A 127 -14.52 -14.23 -3.77
N VAL A 128 -13.59 -14.34 -2.81
CA VAL A 128 -13.22 -15.61 -2.20
C VAL A 128 -13.87 -15.86 -0.83
N SER A 129 -14.09 -14.81 -0.03
CA SER A 129 -14.71 -14.95 1.29
C SER A 129 -16.09 -15.64 1.19
N PRO A 130 -16.51 -16.46 2.19
CA PRO A 130 -17.83 -17.07 2.21
C PRO A 130 -18.95 -16.04 2.04
N ALA A 131 -20.10 -16.47 1.47
CA ALA A 131 -21.20 -15.55 1.18
C ALA A 131 -21.76 -14.86 2.43
N ASP A 132 -21.75 -15.59 3.56
CA ASP A 132 -22.24 -15.16 4.87
C ASP A 132 -21.14 -14.52 5.76
N TYR A 133 -19.89 -14.44 5.28
CA TYR A 133 -18.74 -13.96 6.06
C TYR A 133 -18.99 -12.59 6.71
N TYR A 134 -19.70 -11.72 6.01
CA TYR A 134 -20.01 -10.37 6.47
C TYR A 134 -21.38 -10.26 7.18
N ALA A 135 -22.12 -11.37 7.35
CA ALA A 135 -23.40 -11.38 8.05
C ALA A 135 -23.21 -11.04 9.54
N GLY A 136 -23.95 -10.03 10.01
CA GLY A 136 -23.83 -9.57 11.40
C GLY A 136 -22.49 -8.96 11.77
N TRP A 137 -21.63 -8.65 10.81
CA TRP A 137 -20.26 -8.20 11.01
C TRP A 137 -20.17 -6.94 11.88
N PHE A 138 -21.07 -5.96 11.63
CA PHE A 138 -21.12 -4.71 12.41
C PHE A 138 -21.67 -4.88 13.84
N ALA A 139 -22.22 -6.03 14.19
CA ALA A 139 -22.57 -6.34 15.58
C ALA A 139 -21.40 -6.87 16.40
N GLN A 140 -20.26 -7.13 15.76
CA GLN A 140 -19.09 -7.73 16.39
C GLN A 140 -18.11 -6.65 16.91
N PRO A 141 -17.68 -6.74 18.18
CA PRO A 141 -16.81 -5.72 18.77
C PRO A 141 -15.42 -5.63 18.09
N TYR A 142 -14.91 -6.71 17.52
CA TYR A 142 -13.61 -6.71 16.84
C TYR A 142 -13.57 -5.79 15.61
N ILE A 143 -14.72 -5.49 14.99
CA ILE A 143 -14.80 -4.55 13.87
C ILE A 143 -14.45 -3.12 14.31
N TYR A 144 -14.97 -2.72 15.47
CA TYR A 144 -14.72 -1.40 16.04
C TYR A 144 -13.29 -1.29 16.56
N ILE A 145 -12.76 -2.38 17.12
CA ILE A 145 -11.34 -2.45 17.54
C ILE A 145 -10.44 -2.32 16.30
N GLY A 146 -10.72 -3.09 15.24
CA GLY A 146 -9.99 -2.99 13.98
C GLY A 146 -10.07 -1.61 13.34
N GLY A 147 -11.26 -1.00 13.32
CA GLY A 147 -11.46 0.38 12.86
C GLY A 147 -10.67 1.40 13.66
N ALA A 148 -10.67 1.29 14.99
CA ALA A 148 -9.89 2.16 15.87
C ALA A 148 -8.38 2.00 15.63
N LEU A 149 -7.88 0.78 15.46
CA LEU A 149 -6.49 0.50 15.13
C LEU A 149 -6.11 1.08 13.76
N PHE A 150 -7.00 0.97 12.77
CA PHE A 150 -6.79 1.58 11.45
C PHE A 150 -6.67 3.11 11.57
N VAL A 151 -7.59 3.76 12.28
CA VAL A 151 -7.56 5.22 12.45
C VAL A 151 -6.31 5.66 13.21
N ALA A 152 -5.92 4.96 14.27
CA ALA A 152 -4.70 5.23 15.01
C ALA A 152 -3.45 5.06 14.14
N GLY A 153 -3.37 3.96 13.38
CA GLY A 153 -2.27 3.72 12.43
C GLY A 153 -2.18 4.78 11.34
N MET A 154 -3.33 5.20 10.80
CA MET A 154 -3.39 6.27 9.80
C MET A 154 -2.94 7.62 10.39
N ALA A 155 -3.35 7.94 11.62
CA ALA A 155 -2.93 9.16 12.31
C ALA A 155 -1.41 9.18 12.56
N VAL A 156 -0.83 8.07 13.00
CA VAL A 156 0.63 7.91 13.17
C VAL A 156 1.36 8.07 11.84
N ASN A 157 0.85 7.45 10.77
CA ASN A 157 1.44 7.55 9.44
C ASN A 157 1.44 8.99 8.93
N LEU A 158 0.30 9.69 8.98
CA LEU A 158 0.18 11.09 8.58
C LEU A 158 1.07 12.02 9.41
N HIS A 159 1.16 11.78 10.73
CA HIS A 159 2.01 12.55 11.61
C HIS A 159 3.49 12.35 11.29
N SER A 160 3.93 11.11 11.07
CA SER A 160 5.31 10.78 10.68
C SER A 160 5.68 11.41 9.33
N ASP A 161 4.79 11.34 8.35
CA ASP A 161 4.97 11.99 7.06
C ASP A 161 5.07 13.52 7.21
N HIS A 162 4.29 14.11 8.12
CA HIS A 162 4.38 15.53 8.42
C HIS A 162 5.75 15.90 9.01
N ILE A 163 6.23 15.15 10.00
CA ILE A 163 7.55 15.35 10.61
C ILE A 163 8.63 15.26 9.54
N ILE A 164 8.67 14.18 8.76
CA ILE A 164 9.71 13.96 7.74
C ILE A 164 9.76 15.12 6.73
N ARG A 165 8.61 15.63 6.30
CA ARG A 165 8.54 16.77 5.37
C ARG A 165 9.04 18.10 5.97
N HIS A 166 9.09 18.22 7.29
CA HIS A 166 9.48 19.44 8.00
C HIS A 166 10.83 19.33 8.68
N LEU A 167 11.52 18.19 8.61
CA LEU A 167 12.85 17.99 9.17
C LEU A 167 13.90 18.94 8.55
N ARG A 168 13.77 19.23 7.25
CA ARG A 168 14.70 20.14 6.56
C ARG A 168 14.24 21.58 6.64
N ARG A 169 15.10 22.45 7.16
CA ARG A 169 14.97 23.89 6.99
C ARG A 169 15.45 24.29 5.57
N PRO A 170 14.97 25.41 5.02
CA PRO A 170 15.50 25.94 3.76
C PRO A 170 17.02 26.15 3.90
N GLY A 171 17.81 25.53 2.99
CA GLY A 171 19.27 25.58 3.00
C GLY A 171 19.97 24.48 3.83
N ASP A 172 19.26 23.64 4.57
CA ASP A 172 19.86 22.53 5.32
C ASP A 172 20.13 21.34 4.40
N THR A 173 21.40 20.95 4.28
CA THR A 173 21.87 19.79 3.50
C THR A 173 22.24 18.60 4.40
N ARG A 174 22.18 18.74 5.72
CA ARG A 174 22.67 17.73 6.68
C ARG A 174 21.57 16.81 7.21
N HIS A 175 20.30 17.24 7.16
CA HIS A 175 19.18 16.43 7.64
C HIS A 175 18.38 15.86 6.48
N TYR A 176 17.87 14.68 6.67
CA TYR A 176 17.13 13.92 5.66
C TYR A 176 15.69 14.41 5.52
#